data_f490e75bc8550f6f9c469f5cd72ec457
#
_entry.id   f490e75bc8550f6f9c469f5cd72ec457
#
_cell.length_a   1.000
_cell.length_b   1.000
_cell.length_c   1.000
_cell.angle_alpha   90.00
_cell.angle_beta   90.00
_cell.angle_gamma   90.00
#
_symmetry.space_group_name_H-M   'P 1'
#
loop_
_entity.id
_entity.type
_entity.pdbx_description
1 polymer ?
#
loop_
_entity_poly.entity_id
_entity_poly.type
_entity_poly.pdbx_seq_one_letter_code
_entity_poly.pdbx_strand_id
1 'polypeptide(L)'
;MMVHRIENAIPPMILEYLRTQVQNEERWSFSYPKGAVFEKKHPKLTIYDGSSIPEAKFLEGISHMVLLMIYNKMIKDGNNFFKPNLLWCGAAIKDKFRSDNLHTDHEEDVPKNMKVMKLLGLLHAEWPEEYGGHFYHGGKEHIMSPGTFLCFDPLVEHRATDINTTIKRIAIDFTVIA
;
A
#
# COMPACT_ATOMS: atom_id res chain seq x y z
N MET A 1 13.63 -13.20 -1.33
CA MET A 1 13.39 -12.16 -2.36
C MET A 1 13.50 -10.79 -1.70
N MET A 2 13.99 -9.78 -2.39
CA MET A 2 14.38 -8.49 -1.79
C MET A 2 13.19 -7.53 -1.80
N VAL A 3 13.01 -6.76 -0.70
CA VAL A 3 12.15 -5.57 -0.69
C VAL A 3 13.00 -4.38 -1.14
N HIS A 4 12.55 -3.69 -2.18
CA HIS A 4 13.21 -2.49 -2.68
C HIS A 4 12.55 -1.25 -2.04
N ARG A 5 13.38 -0.31 -1.59
CA ARG A 5 12.92 0.96 -1.01
C ARG A 5 13.08 2.07 -2.04
N ILE A 6 12.02 2.84 -2.23
CA ILE A 6 12.01 4.03 -3.08
C ILE A 6 11.78 5.21 -2.13
N GLU A 7 12.87 5.79 -1.67
CA GLU A 7 12.87 6.82 -0.62
C GLU A 7 12.54 8.20 -1.19
N ASN A 8 11.86 9.01 -0.38
CA ASN A 8 11.49 10.38 -0.75
C ASN A 8 10.77 10.46 -2.12
N ALA A 9 9.92 9.44 -2.41
CA ALA A 9 9.20 9.37 -3.66
C ALA A 9 8.08 10.41 -3.76
N ILE A 10 7.44 10.70 -2.62
CA ILE A 10 6.28 11.58 -2.54
C ILE A 10 6.52 12.65 -1.46
N PRO A 11 6.33 13.94 -1.78
CA PRO A 11 6.41 15.02 -0.79
C PRO A 11 5.34 14.89 0.32
N PRO A 12 5.65 15.25 1.58
CA PRO A 12 4.71 15.15 2.70
C PRO A 12 3.36 15.84 2.45
N MET A 13 3.36 16.98 1.79
CA MET A 13 2.14 17.73 1.45
C MET A 13 1.18 16.91 0.56
N ILE A 14 1.71 16.16 -0.40
CA ILE A 14 0.90 15.32 -1.29
C ILE A 14 0.36 14.10 -0.54
N LEU A 15 1.16 13.52 0.36
CA LEU A 15 0.70 12.42 1.23
C LEU A 15 -0.46 12.87 2.11
N GLU A 16 -0.35 14.02 2.73
CA GLU A 16 -1.39 14.58 3.59
C GLU A 16 -2.67 14.91 2.83
N TYR A 17 -2.51 15.49 1.63
CA TYR A 17 -3.64 15.75 0.75
C TYR A 17 -4.35 14.45 0.36
N LEU A 18 -3.61 13.44 -0.10
CA LEU A 18 -4.18 12.15 -0.48
C LEU A 18 -4.81 11.45 0.74
N ARG A 19 -4.20 11.52 1.92
CA ARG A 19 -4.77 11.01 3.16
C ARG A 19 -6.14 11.63 3.43
N THR A 20 -6.24 12.94 3.31
CA THR A 20 -7.49 13.67 3.54
C THR A 20 -8.58 13.23 2.55
N GLN A 21 -8.25 13.10 1.26
CA GLN A 21 -9.20 12.63 0.25
C GLN A 21 -9.66 11.19 0.53
N VAL A 22 -8.72 10.31 0.87
CA VAL A 22 -9.01 8.91 1.21
C VAL A 22 -9.89 8.81 2.47
N GLN A 23 -9.63 9.62 3.49
CA GLN A 23 -10.43 9.61 4.73
C GLN A 23 -11.85 10.14 4.53
N ASN A 24 -12.06 11.09 3.63
CA ASN A 24 -13.35 11.67 3.31
C ASN A 24 -14.19 10.84 2.35
N GLU A 25 -13.62 9.76 1.82
CA GLU A 25 -14.32 8.86 0.91
C GLU A 25 -15.39 8.04 1.66
N GLU A 26 -16.58 7.95 1.11
CA GLU A 26 -17.71 7.22 1.71
C GLU A 26 -17.74 5.73 1.37
N ARG A 27 -16.98 5.30 0.36
CA ARG A 27 -16.99 3.93 -0.18
C ARG A 27 -16.15 2.92 0.59
N TRP A 28 -15.78 3.23 1.83
CA TRP A 28 -15.07 2.27 2.68
C TRP A 28 -15.90 1.01 2.90
N SER A 29 -15.33 -0.13 2.55
CA SER A 29 -15.88 -1.43 2.85
C SER A 29 -15.18 -2.06 4.05
N PHE A 30 -15.86 -2.99 4.71
CA PHE A 30 -15.28 -3.76 5.80
C PHE A 30 -15.10 -5.20 5.35
N SER A 31 -13.86 -5.63 5.26
CA SER A 31 -13.50 -6.99 4.85
C SER A 31 -12.65 -7.68 5.92
N TYR A 32 -12.66 -9.02 5.91
CA TYR A 32 -11.71 -9.77 6.71
C TYR A 32 -10.32 -9.70 6.07
N PRO A 33 -9.24 -9.52 6.86
CA PRO A 33 -7.89 -9.67 6.33
C PRO A 33 -7.71 -11.07 5.74
N LYS A 34 -7.09 -11.19 4.58
CA LYS A 34 -6.72 -12.50 4.03
C LYS A 34 -5.83 -13.22 5.04
N GLY A 35 -6.14 -14.49 5.35
CA GLY A 35 -5.38 -15.27 6.32
C GLY A 35 -5.59 -14.93 7.80
N ALA A 36 -6.51 -14.03 8.12
CA ALA A 36 -6.79 -13.69 9.52
C ALA A 36 -7.54 -14.82 10.24
N VAL A 37 -6.99 -15.21 11.38
CA VAL A 37 -7.67 -16.13 12.34
C VAL A 37 -8.73 -15.35 13.14
N PHE A 38 -8.76 -14.02 13.07
CA PHE A 38 -9.61 -13.17 13.88
C PHE A 38 -10.77 -12.56 13.09
N GLU A 39 -11.93 -12.58 13.72
CA GLU A 39 -13.25 -12.21 13.18
C GLU A 39 -13.47 -10.70 12.94
N LYS A 40 -12.45 -9.85 13.06
CA LYS A 40 -12.64 -8.41 12.90
C LYS A 40 -12.40 -7.98 11.46
N LYS A 41 -13.47 -7.54 10.82
CA LYS A 41 -13.41 -6.83 9.55
C LYS A 41 -12.61 -5.53 9.73
N HIS A 42 -11.83 -5.15 8.73
CA HIS A 42 -11.11 -3.88 8.75
C HIS A 42 -11.48 -3.02 7.54
N PRO A 43 -11.37 -1.69 7.67
CA PRO A 43 -11.69 -0.79 6.59
C PRO A 43 -10.71 -0.96 5.43
N LYS A 44 -11.26 -1.17 4.24
CA LYS A 44 -10.55 -1.22 2.96
C LYS A 44 -11.29 -0.35 1.94
N LEU A 45 -10.56 0.45 1.21
CA LEU A 45 -11.06 1.26 0.12
C LEU A 45 -10.43 0.78 -1.19
N THR A 46 -11.23 0.32 -2.15
CA THR A 46 -10.77 0.07 -3.52
C THR A 46 -10.90 1.37 -4.30
N ILE A 47 -9.78 1.80 -4.90
CA ILE A 47 -9.68 3.02 -5.71
C ILE A 47 -9.73 2.65 -7.20
N TYR A 48 -9.05 1.56 -7.57
CA TYR A 48 -8.99 1.02 -8.92
C TYR A 48 -8.86 -0.50 -8.87
N ASP A 49 -9.57 -1.24 -9.72
CA ASP A 49 -9.62 -2.72 -9.73
C ASP A 49 -9.40 -3.34 -11.13
N GLY A 50 -8.66 -2.63 -11.99
CA GLY A 50 -8.47 -3.02 -13.39
C GLY A 50 -9.46 -2.35 -14.34
N SER A 51 -10.50 -1.72 -13.79
CA SER A 51 -11.44 -0.86 -14.51
C SER A 51 -11.66 0.43 -13.72
N SER A 52 -12.01 1.51 -14.45
CA SER A 52 -12.31 2.78 -13.78
C SER A 52 -13.62 2.69 -13.00
N ILE A 53 -13.57 3.03 -11.72
CA ILE A 53 -14.73 3.11 -10.83
C ILE A 53 -15.27 4.54 -10.94
N PRO A 54 -16.50 4.75 -11.48
CA PRO A 54 -17.02 6.10 -11.75
C PRO A 54 -16.97 7.05 -10.55
N GLU A 55 -17.30 6.56 -9.37
CA GLU A 55 -17.30 7.29 -8.11
C GLU A 55 -15.88 7.55 -7.56
N ALA A 56 -14.88 6.82 -8.08
CA ALA A 56 -13.48 6.93 -7.67
C ALA A 56 -12.61 7.78 -8.59
N LYS A 57 -13.13 8.30 -9.69
CA LYS A 57 -12.34 8.95 -10.76
C LYS A 57 -11.33 9.98 -10.26
N PHE A 58 -11.71 10.76 -9.26
CA PHE A 58 -10.81 11.75 -8.69
C PHE A 58 -9.64 11.10 -7.95
N LEU A 59 -9.93 10.15 -7.06
CA LEU A 59 -8.89 9.38 -6.34
C LEU A 59 -8.05 8.52 -7.28
N GLU A 60 -8.67 7.93 -8.31
CA GLU A 60 -7.97 7.19 -9.36
C GLU A 60 -6.95 8.09 -10.08
N GLY A 61 -7.35 9.29 -10.50
CA GLY A 61 -6.46 10.24 -11.15
C GLY A 61 -5.27 10.64 -10.27
N ILE A 62 -5.51 10.94 -8.98
CA ILE A 62 -4.43 11.25 -8.04
C ILE A 62 -3.54 10.03 -7.81
N SER A 63 -4.10 8.82 -7.69
CA SER A 63 -3.33 7.60 -7.48
C SER A 63 -2.43 7.28 -8.67
N HIS A 64 -2.88 7.49 -9.90
CA HIS A 64 -2.03 7.39 -11.09
C HIS A 64 -0.88 8.40 -11.07
N MET A 65 -1.16 9.64 -10.69
CA MET A 65 -0.13 10.67 -10.54
C MET A 65 0.91 10.27 -9.49
N VAL A 66 0.47 9.77 -8.34
CA VAL A 66 1.36 9.28 -7.27
C VAL A 66 2.21 8.10 -7.77
N LEU A 67 1.62 7.15 -8.48
CA LEU A 67 2.35 6.03 -9.09
C LEU A 67 3.42 6.50 -10.06
N LEU A 68 3.12 7.47 -10.91
CA LEU A 68 4.10 8.07 -11.84
C LEU A 68 5.23 8.79 -11.09
N MET A 69 4.94 9.47 -9.99
CA MET A 69 5.97 10.10 -9.15
C MET A 69 6.92 9.05 -8.56
N ILE A 70 6.38 7.95 -8.03
CA ILE A 70 7.18 6.83 -7.50
C ILE A 70 8.05 6.21 -8.61
N TYR A 71 7.46 5.97 -9.78
CA TYR A 71 8.18 5.43 -10.94
C TYR A 71 9.32 6.35 -11.39
N ASN A 72 9.05 7.64 -11.55
CA ASN A 72 10.06 8.61 -11.94
C ASN A 72 11.21 8.72 -10.93
N LYS A 73 10.90 8.66 -9.62
CA LYS A 73 11.92 8.63 -8.58
C LYS A 73 12.78 7.37 -8.67
N MET A 74 12.15 6.20 -8.85
CA MET A 74 12.85 4.94 -9.04
C MET A 74 13.82 4.99 -10.22
N ILE A 75 13.37 5.47 -11.40
CA ILE A 75 14.21 5.61 -12.60
C ILE A 75 15.35 6.61 -12.37
N LYS A 76 15.07 7.74 -11.71
CA LYS A 76 16.08 8.74 -11.37
C LYS A 76 17.19 8.18 -10.47
N ASP A 77 16.83 7.24 -9.60
CA ASP A 77 17.78 6.54 -8.71
C ASP A 77 18.52 5.38 -9.41
N GLY A 78 18.35 5.22 -10.73
CA GLY A 78 19.00 4.17 -11.53
C GLY A 78 18.39 2.79 -11.38
N ASN A 79 17.17 2.69 -10.92
CA ASN A 79 16.44 1.44 -10.69
C ASN A 79 15.31 1.23 -11.71
N ASN A 80 14.90 -0.04 -11.89
CA ASN A 80 13.78 -0.41 -12.76
C ASN A 80 13.13 -1.71 -12.26
N PHE A 81 12.36 -1.62 -11.15
CA PHE A 81 11.76 -2.78 -10.49
C PHE A 81 10.37 -3.12 -11.03
N PHE A 82 9.67 -2.15 -11.62
CA PHE A 82 8.32 -2.30 -12.14
C PHE A 82 8.04 -1.30 -13.29
N LYS A 83 6.95 -1.55 -14.00
CA LYS A 83 6.38 -0.60 -14.99
C LYS A 83 5.17 0.11 -14.38
N PRO A 84 4.89 1.38 -14.73
CA PRO A 84 3.79 2.15 -14.14
C PRO A 84 2.42 1.75 -14.73
N ASN A 85 2.23 0.46 -14.99
CA ASN A 85 0.97 -0.10 -15.45
C ASN A 85 0.18 -0.56 -14.23
N LEU A 86 -0.79 0.23 -13.82
CA LEU A 86 -1.62 -0.02 -12.67
C LEU A 86 -2.61 -1.15 -12.97
N LEU A 87 -2.62 -2.18 -12.12
CA LEU A 87 -3.58 -3.28 -12.14
C LEU A 87 -4.62 -3.15 -11.04
N TRP A 88 -4.19 -2.67 -9.88
CA TRP A 88 -5.06 -2.44 -8.73
C TRP A 88 -4.48 -1.36 -7.82
N CYS A 89 -5.37 -0.59 -7.18
CA CYS A 89 -4.99 0.38 -6.15
C CYS A 89 -6.05 0.42 -5.05
N GLY A 90 -5.60 0.50 -3.81
CA GLY A 90 -6.48 0.65 -2.67
C GLY A 90 -5.80 1.23 -1.46
N ALA A 91 -6.61 1.55 -0.45
CA ALA A 91 -6.13 2.01 0.85
C ALA A 91 -6.70 1.13 1.97
N ALA A 92 -5.96 1.02 3.06
CA ALA A 92 -6.36 0.28 4.24
C ALA A 92 -6.08 1.08 5.51
N ILE A 93 -6.96 0.92 6.51
CA ILE A 93 -6.79 1.48 7.84
C ILE A 93 -6.43 0.35 8.81
N LYS A 94 -5.40 0.57 9.61
CA LYS A 94 -5.02 -0.29 10.73
C LYS A 94 -5.02 0.53 12.02
N ASP A 95 -5.58 -0.04 13.07
CA ASP A 95 -5.51 0.49 14.44
C ASP A 95 -4.74 -0.45 15.37
N LYS A 96 -4.53 -0.04 16.61
CA LYS A 96 -3.80 -0.82 17.62
C LYS A 96 -4.48 -2.12 18.05
N PHE A 97 -5.73 -2.34 17.68
CA PHE A 97 -6.50 -3.54 18.05
C PHE A 97 -6.50 -4.59 16.94
N ARG A 98 -5.87 -4.29 15.80
CA ARG A 98 -5.76 -5.17 14.66
C ARG A 98 -4.38 -5.80 14.60
N SER A 99 -4.31 -7.12 14.69
CA SER A 99 -3.13 -7.92 14.34
C SER A 99 -3.35 -8.59 12.99
N ASP A 100 -2.34 -8.56 12.14
CA ASP A 100 -2.36 -9.20 10.82
C ASP A 100 -1.52 -10.47 10.86
N ASN A 101 -2.07 -11.56 10.33
CA ASN A 101 -1.32 -12.80 10.13
C ASN A 101 -0.41 -12.71 8.91
N LEU A 102 0.63 -13.53 8.88
CA LEU A 102 1.40 -13.77 7.67
C LEU A 102 0.48 -14.31 6.58
N HIS A 103 0.56 -13.72 5.40
CA HIS A 103 -0.19 -14.13 4.22
C HIS A 103 0.59 -13.80 2.95
N THR A 104 0.21 -14.43 1.87
CA THR A 104 0.56 -14.03 0.52
C THR A 104 -0.66 -13.40 -0.13
N ASP A 105 -0.47 -12.48 -1.06
CA ASP A 105 -1.57 -12.01 -1.88
C ASP A 105 -1.85 -13.04 -2.99
N HIS A 106 -3.10 -13.46 -3.10
CA HIS A 106 -3.47 -14.50 -4.06
C HIS A 106 -3.44 -14.00 -5.49
N GLU A 107 -2.96 -14.89 -6.36
CA GLU A 107 -2.84 -14.71 -7.81
C GLU A 107 -4.20 -14.69 -8.56
N GLU A 108 -5.31 -14.88 -7.88
CA GLU A 108 -6.64 -15.04 -8.54
C GLU A 108 -7.00 -13.86 -9.43
N ASP A 109 -6.47 -12.67 -9.10
CA ASP A 109 -6.72 -11.44 -9.83
C ASP A 109 -5.60 -11.08 -10.83
N VAL A 110 -4.55 -11.92 -10.95
CA VAL A 110 -3.40 -11.67 -11.82
C VAL A 110 -3.37 -12.69 -12.96
N PRO A 111 -3.25 -12.26 -14.23
CA PRO A 111 -3.06 -13.18 -15.34
C PRO A 111 -1.85 -14.10 -15.10
N LYS A 112 -2.03 -15.42 -15.26
CA LYS A 112 -1.02 -16.47 -14.93
C LYS A 112 0.36 -16.30 -15.56
N ASN A 113 0.49 -15.44 -16.54
CA ASN A 113 1.73 -15.19 -17.30
C ASN A 113 2.34 -13.83 -16.99
N MET A 114 1.77 -13.08 -16.04
CA MET A 114 2.20 -11.72 -15.72
C MET A 114 2.89 -11.72 -14.36
N LYS A 115 4.14 -11.27 -14.33
CA LYS A 115 4.81 -10.99 -13.07
C LYS A 115 4.36 -9.63 -12.56
N VAL A 116 3.95 -9.58 -11.29
CA VAL A 116 3.49 -8.35 -10.65
C VAL A 116 4.36 -8.01 -9.46
N MET A 117 4.37 -6.73 -9.12
CA MET A 117 4.95 -6.20 -7.90
C MET A 117 3.90 -5.40 -7.15
N LYS A 118 4.05 -5.34 -5.84
CA LYS A 118 3.29 -4.42 -5.00
C LYS A 118 4.13 -3.26 -4.53
N LEU A 119 3.49 -2.10 -4.44
CA LEU A 119 4.04 -0.90 -3.84
C LEU A 119 3.19 -0.54 -2.63
N LEU A 120 3.82 -0.42 -1.47
CA LEU A 120 3.15 -0.08 -0.22
C LEU A 120 3.76 1.19 0.37
N GLY A 121 2.95 2.17 0.69
CA GLY A 121 3.37 3.41 1.32
C GLY A 121 2.39 3.92 2.38
N LEU A 122 2.90 4.74 3.32
CA LEU A 122 2.07 5.40 4.33
C LEU A 122 1.48 6.69 3.77
N LEU A 123 0.21 6.93 4.07
CA LEU A 123 -0.48 8.20 3.80
C LEU A 123 -0.42 9.13 5.03
N HIS A 124 0.78 9.34 5.55
CA HIS A 124 1.05 10.23 6.68
C HIS A 124 2.24 11.13 6.32
N ALA A 125 2.17 12.40 6.71
CA ALA A 125 3.32 13.31 6.59
C ALA A 125 4.40 13.00 7.65
N GLU A 126 3.95 12.49 8.81
CA GLU A 126 4.79 12.07 9.92
C GLU A 126 4.32 10.73 10.47
N TRP A 127 5.25 9.83 10.72
CA TRP A 127 5.01 8.54 11.35
C TRP A 127 6.28 8.10 12.11
N PRO A 128 6.37 8.41 13.40
CA PRO A 128 7.49 8.00 14.24
C PRO A 128 7.68 6.48 14.24
N GLU A 129 8.92 6.03 14.28
CA GLU A 129 9.25 4.61 14.23
C GLU A 129 8.63 3.83 15.40
N GLU A 130 8.59 4.43 16.58
CA GLU A 130 7.99 3.85 17.80
C GLU A 130 6.48 3.62 17.71
N TYR A 131 5.79 4.19 16.71
CA TYR A 131 4.38 3.90 16.46
C TYR A 131 4.16 2.50 15.88
N GLY A 132 5.21 1.84 15.40
CA GLY A 132 5.11 0.51 14.80
C GLY A 132 4.34 0.51 13.48
N GLY A 133 3.61 -0.57 13.20
CA GLY A 133 2.87 -0.69 11.95
C GLY A 133 3.79 -0.81 10.73
N HIS A 134 4.99 -1.34 10.93
CA HIS A 134 5.97 -1.57 9.87
C HIS A 134 5.56 -2.74 8.98
N PHE A 135 6.37 -3.05 8.00
CA PHE A 135 6.12 -4.11 7.05
C PHE A 135 7.06 -5.28 7.29
N TYR A 136 6.51 -6.45 7.56
CA TYR A 136 7.26 -7.70 7.66
C TYR A 136 7.12 -8.48 6.37
N HIS A 137 8.24 -8.92 5.77
CA HIS A 137 8.27 -9.63 4.52
C HIS A 137 9.48 -10.58 4.47
N GLY A 138 9.21 -11.85 4.11
CA GLY A 138 10.27 -12.84 3.90
C GLY A 138 11.22 -13.03 5.09
N GLY A 139 10.70 -12.98 6.33
CA GLY A 139 11.50 -13.16 7.55
C GLY A 139 12.13 -11.89 8.10
N LYS A 140 11.90 -10.71 7.48
CA LYS A 140 12.55 -9.45 7.89
C LYS A 140 11.53 -8.33 8.04
N GLU A 141 11.70 -7.49 9.06
CA GLU A 141 10.95 -6.25 9.23
C GLU A 141 11.59 -5.09 8.45
N HIS A 142 10.73 -4.30 7.81
CA HIS A 142 11.09 -3.09 7.06
C HIS A 142 10.35 -1.90 7.65
N ILE A 143 11.11 -0.94 8.17
CA ILE A 143 10.56 0.29 8.73
C ILE A 143 9.83 1.07 7.65
N MET A 144 8.58 1.41 7.93
CA MET A 144 7.75 2.26 7.08
C MET A 144 8.00 3.73 7.44
N SER A 145 8.41 4.51 6.46
CA SER A 145 8.67 5.94 6.62
C SER A 145 7.79 6.75 5.65
N PRO A 146 7.27 7.92 6.05
CA PRO A 146 6.53 8.80 5.16
C PRO A 146 7.30 9.13 3.88
N GLY A 147 6.62 9.14 2.74
CA GLY A 147 7.24 9.40 1.44
C GLY A 147 8.07 8.26 0.85
N THR A 148 8.29 7.19 1.62
CA THR A 148 8.99 5.98 1.17
C THR A 148 7.97 4.92 0.75
N PHE A 149 8.20 4.32 -0.42
CA PHE A 149 7.42 3.17 -0.89
C PHE A 149 8.28 1.91 -0.90
N LEU A 150 7.70 0.82 -0.43
CA LEU A 150 8.30 -0.52 -0.48
C LEU A 150 7.77 -1.24 -1.71
N CYS A 151 8.65 -1.69 -2.58
CA CYS A 151 8.33 -2.51 -3.75
C CYS A 151 8.71 -3.96 -3.46
N PHE A 152 7.77 -4.88 -3.55
CA PHE A 152 7.96 -6.27 -3.14
C PHE A 152 7.14 -7.26 -3.97
N ASP A 153 7.54 -8.53 -3.91
CA ASP A 153 6.81 -9.64 -4.51
C ASP A 153 5.64 -10.05 -3.60
N PRO A 154 4.38 -9.97 -4.08
CA PRO A 154 3.20 -10.31 -3.29
C PRO A 154 3.09 -11.80 -2.93
N LEU A 155 3.82 -12.68 -3.61
CA LEU A 155 3.80 -14.13 -3.37
C LEU A 155 4.68 -14.56 -2.20
N VAL A 156 5.48 -13.64 -1.65
CA VAL A 156 6.26 -13.89 -0.43
C VAL A 156 5.44 -13.51 0.77
N GLU A 157 5.45 -14.35 1.81
CA GLU A 157 4.72 -14.12 3.05
C GLU A 157 5.05 -12.77 3.67
N HIS A 158 4.01 -12.00 3.98
CA HIS A 158 4.13 -10.67 4.53
C HIS A 158 2.96 -10.31 5.45
N ARG A 159 3.14 -9.24 6.22
CA ARG A 159 2.09 -8.63 7.06
C ARG A 159 2.48 -7.21 7.46
N ALA A 160 1.51 -6.42 7.94
CA ALA A 160 1.83 -5.23 8.73
C ALA A 160 2.05 -5.63 10.20
N THR A 161 3.10 -5.11 10.84
CA THR A 161 3.35 -5.31 12.27
C THR A 161 2.34 -4.53 13.12
N ASP A 162 2.33 -4.79 14.42
CA ASP A 162 1.37 -4.13 15.31
C ASP A 162 1.65 -2.64 15.49
N ILE A 163 0.62 -1.90 15.86
CA ILE A 163 0.67 -0.46 16.08
C ILE A 163 0.66 -0.17 17.58
N ASN A 164 1.58 0.69 18.02
CA ASN A 164 1.75 1.06 19.43
C ASN A 164 1.18 2.45 19.76
N THR A 165 0.34 3.00 18.90
CA THR A 165 -0.29 4.32 19.08
C THR A 165 -1.81 4.23 18.91
N THR A 166 -2.53 5.24 19.39
CA THR A 166 -3.97 5.40 19.15
C THR A 166 -4.27 6.00 17.77
N ILE A 167 -3.26 6.55 17.09
CA ILE A 167 -3.38 7.10 15.75
C ILE A 167 -3.57 5.94 14.76
N LYS A 168 -4.59 6.03 13.92
CA LYS A 168 -4.84 5.02 12.89
C LYS A 168 -3.83 5.14 11.77
N ARG A 169 -3.17 4.04 11.44
CA ARG A 169 -2.29 3.95 10.28
C ARG A 169 -3.13 3.84 9.01
N ILE A 170 -2.91 4.74 8.07
CA ILE A 170 -3.49 4.67 6.72
C ILE A 170 -2.36 4.39 5.74
N ALA A 171 -2.52 3.34 4.97
CA ALA A 171 -1.58 2.95 3.92
C ALA A 171 -2.28 2.87 2.57
N ILE A 172 -1.56 3.17 1.53
CA ILE A 172 -1.96 2.95 0.14
C ILE A 172 -1.09 1.85 -0.47
N ASP A 173 -1.70 1.05 -1.31
CA ASP A 173 -1.04 -0.05 -1.97
C ASP A 173 -1.44 -0.09 -3.45
N PHE A 174 -0.47 -0.37 -4.30
CA PHE A 174 -0.62 -0.49 -5.75
C PHE A 174 -0.14 -1.87 -6.17
N THR A 175 -0.87 -2.51 -7.07
CA THR A 175 -0.41 -3.69 -7.82
C THR A 175 -0.06 -3.23 -9.23
N VAL A 176 1.17 -3.51 -9.66
CA VAL A 176 1.74 -3.06 -10.93
C VAL A 176 2.44 -4.21 -11.66
N ILE A 177 2.69 -4.04 -12.95
CA ILE A 177 3.47 -5.01 -13.75
C ILE A 177 4.96 -4.89 -13.39
N ALA A 178 5.65 -6.04 -13.22
CA ALA A 178 7.09 -6.11 -12.98
C ALA A 178 7.92 -5.82 -14.25
#